data_b595bd08194e341410ce1c62d1d340f0
#
_entry.id   b595bd08194e341410ce1c62d1d340f0
#
_cell.length_a   1.000
_cell.length_b   1.000
_cell.length_c   1.000
_cell.angle_alpha   90.00
_cell.angle_beta   90.00
_cell.angle_gamma   90.00
#
_symmetry.space_group_name_H-M   'P 1'
#
loop_
_entity.id
_entity.type
_entity.pdbx_description
1 polymer ?
#
loop_
_entity_poly.entity_id
_entity_poly.type
_entity_poly.pdbx_seq_one_letter_code
_entity_poly.pdbx_strand_id
1 'polypeptide(L)'
;MYLERLEIQGFKSFANKNKLIFPGLIDGQKRGLTAIVGPNGSGKSNVADAIRWALGEQSLKAIRGKKSEDVIFSGSDKKSQLGMAEVSLCLNNSEAVKNKLTTPETIEKESDLDRLILSCPEIIITRRIYRSGENEYLLNNHRVRLSDIQMLLAKANFGQKIFIFTATINSTGDNY
;
A
#
# COMPACT_ATOMS: atom_id res chain seq x y z
N MET A 1 12.91 -3.22 5.75
CA MET A 1 11.52 -2.70 5.61
C MET A 1 10.64 -3.73 4.93
N TYR A 2 9.39 -3.93 5.36
CA TYR A 2 8.38 -4.79 4.73
C TYR A 2 6.97 -4.22 4.98
N LEU A 3 6.00 -4.60 4.12
CA LEU A 3 4.59 -4.24 4.32
C LEU A 3 4.03 -5.07 5.48
N GLU A 4 3.62 -4.41 6.55
CA GLU A 4 3.04 -5.03 7.74
C GLU A 4 1.52 -4.96 7.74
N ARG A 5 0.97 -3.83 7.23
CA ARG A 5 -0.46 -3.58 7.29
C ARG A 5 -0.91 -2.72 6.11
N LEU A 6 -2.06 -3.07 5.56
CA LEU A 6 -2.78 -2.28 4.57
C LEU A 6 -4.12 -1.87 5.15
N GLU A 7 -4.43 -0.58 5.12
CA GLU A 7 -5.73 -0.04 5.48
C GLU A 7 -6.39 0.54 4.23
N ILE A 8 -7.63 0.16 3.97
CA ILE A 8 -8.39 0.57 2.78
C ILE A 8 -9.76 1.08 3.22
N GLN A 9 -10.15 2.24 2.73
CA GLN A 9 -11.48 2.81 2.96
C GLN A 9 -11.96 3.55 1.70
N GLY A 10 -13.21 3.35 1.32
CA GLY A 10 -13.79 4.03 0.18
C GLY A 10 -13.20 3.67 -1.18
N PHE A 11 -12.34 2.66 -1.27
CA PHE A 11 -11.62 2.28 -2.48
C PHE A 11 -12.30 1.10 -3.17
N LYS A 12 -12.79 1.30 -4.40
CA LYS A 12 -13.47 0.29 -5.24
C LYS A 12 -14.57 -0.45 -4.48
N SER A 13 -14.39 -1.73 -4.13
CA SER A 13 -15.36 -2.53 -3.39
C SER A 13 -15.28 -2.37 -1.86
N PHE A 14 -14.27 -1.66 -1.35
CA PHE A 14 -14.05 -1.48 0.08
C PHE A 14 -14.72 -0.20 0.59
N ALA A 15 -16.04 -0.25 0.81
CA ALA A 15 -16.79 0.91 1.30
C ALA A 15 -16.43 1.31 2.75
N ASN A 16 -16.28 0.32 3.63
CA ASN A 16 -15.89 0.54 5.02
C ASN A 16 -14.37 0.50 5.16
N LYS A 17 -13.86 0.98 6.31
CA LYS A 17 -12.45 0.80 6.65
C LYS A 17 -12.17 -0.68 6.89
N ASN A 18 -11.24 -1.21 6.13
CA ASN A 18 -10.75 -2.59 6.23
C ASN A 18 -9.26 -2.56 6.50
N LYS A 19 -8.80 -3.51 7.32
CA LYS A 19 -7.41 -3.66 7.71
C LYS A 19 -6.94 -5.07 7.39
N LEU A 20 -5.89 -5.18 6.58
CA LEU A 20 -5.24 -6.44 6.26
C LEU A 20 -3.85 -6.42 6.90
N ILE A 21 -3.51 -7.49 7.62
CA ILE A 21 -2.21 -7.68 8.26
C ILE A 21 -1.38 -8.64 7.41
N PHE A 22 -0.14 -8.27 7.17
CA PHE A 22 0.85 -9.08 6.46
C PHE A 22 1.95 -9.47 7.46
N PRO A 23 1.94 -10.68 7.99
CA PRO A 23 2.93 -11.08 8.98
C PRO A 23 4.32 -11.16 8.33
N GLY A 24 5.23 -10.28 8.75
CA GLY A 24 6.61 -10.26 8.26
C GLY A 24 7.49 -11.33 8.89
N LEU A 25 7.13 -11.76 10.09
CA LEU A 25 7.80 -12.82 10.84
C LEU A 25 6.76 -13.84 11.28
N ILE A 26 7.02 -15.12 11.03
CA ILE A 26 6.24 -16.24 11.57
C ILE A 26 7.27 -17.18 12.19
N ASP A 27 7.10 -17.49 13.49
CA ASP A 27 8.01 -18.35 14.27
C ASP A 27 9.48 -17.89 14.21
N GLY A 28 9.70 -16.56 14.26
CA GLY A 28 11.04 -15.95 14.20
C GLY A 28 11.71 -15.97 12.82
N GLN A 29 11.06 -16.53 11.79
CA GLN A 29 11.58 -16.56 10.43
C GLN A 29 10.90 -15.52 9.54
N LYS A 30 11.69 -14.85 8.68
CA LYS A 30 11.16 -13.93 7.66
C LYS A 30 10.37 -14.70 6.61
N ARG A 31 9.13 -14.31 6.39
CA ARG A 31 8.28 -14.83 5.31
C ARG A 31 8.09 -13.76 4.24
N GLY A 32 8.50 -14.09 3.02
CA GLY A 32 8.44 -13.16 1.88
C GLY A 32 7.17 -13.27 1.05
N LEU A 33 6.31 -14.28 1.28
CA LEU A 33 5.14 -14.53 0.45
C LEU A 33 3.86 -14.52 1.27
N THR A 34 2.89 -13.69 0.85
CA THR A 34 1.52 -13.68 1.36
C THR A 34 0.56 -13.95 0.21
N ALA A 35 -0.27 -14.98 0.34
CA ALA A 35 -1.32 -15.30 -0.63
C ALA A 35 -2.69 -14.85 -0.13
N ILE A 36 -3.45 -14.17 -0.99
CA ILE A 36 -4.85 -13.78 -0.74
C ILE A 36 -5.73 -14.63 -1.63
N VAL A 37 -6.51 -15.51 -1.03
CA VAL A 37 -7.40 -16.44 -1.71
C VAL A 37 -8.87 -16.10 -1.43
N GLY A 38 -9.75 -16.45 -2.35
CA GLY A 38 -11.19 -16.22 -2.22
C GLY A 38 -11.92 -16.41 -3.56
N PRO A 39 -13.26 -16.44 -3.58
CA PRO A 39 -14.05 -16.62 -4.80
C PRO A 39 -13.90 -15.44 -5.77
N ASN A 40 -14.35 -15.62 -7.02
CA ASN A 40 -14.40 -14.53 -7.99
C ASN A 40 -15.32 -13.42 -7.48
N GLY A 41 -14.94 -12.16 -7.73
CA GLY A 41 -15.69 -11.00 -7.23
C GLY A 41 -15.45 -10.61 -5.75
N SER A 42 -14.67 -11.38 -4.97
CA SER A 42 -14.43 -11.10 -3.55
C SER A 42 -13.51 -9.90 -3.26
N GLY A 43 -13.00 -9.20 -4.28
CA GLY A 43 -12.16 -8.01 -4.11
C GLY A 43 -10.65 -8.28 -4.05
N LYS A 44 -10.18 -9.53 -4.28
CA LYS A 44 -8.73 -9.86 -4.27
C LYS A 44 -7.90 -8.92 -5.13
N SER A 45 -8.32 -8.71 -6.37
CA SER A 45 -7.62 -7.82 -7.29
C SER A 45 -7.69 -6.34 -6.86
N ASN A 46 -8.72 -5.94 -6.11
CA ASN A 46 -8.82 -4.59 -5.58
C ASN A 46 -7.82 -4.33 -4.45
N VAL A 47 -7.41 -5.37 -3.70
CA VAL A 47 -6.30 -5.27 -2.73
C VAL A 47 -4.98 -4.98 -3.46
N ALA A 48 -4.70 -5.72 -4.55
CA ALA A 48 -3.50 -5.49 -5.37
C ALA A 48 -3.49 -4.08 -5.98
N ASP A 49 -4.64 -3.62 -6.50
CA ASP A 49 -4.79 -2.27 -7.04
C ASP A 49 -4.59 -1.20 -5.96
N ALA A 50 -5.10 -1.41 -4.75
CA ALA A 50 -4.94 -0.49 -3.63
C ALA A 50 -3.46 -0.31 -3.28
N ILE A 51 -2.69 -1.41 -3.21
CA ILE A 51 -1.25 -1.35 -2.93
C ILE A 51 -0.53 -0.58 -4.04
N ARG A 52 -0.74 -0.94 -5.33
CA ARG A 52 -0.13 -0.24 -6.46
C ARG A 52 -0.47 1.24 -6.46
N TRP A 53 -1.74 1.56 -6.25
CA TRP A 53 -2.22 2.92 -6.23
C TRP A 53 -1.57 3.75 -5.11
N ALA A 54 -1.49 3.23 -3.89
CA ALA A 54 -0.85 3.91 -2.77
C ALA A 54 0.67 4.08 -2.95
N LEU A 55 1.33 3.15 -3.66
CA LEU A 55 2.75 3.26 -4.04
C LEU A 55 3.02 4.29 -5.16
N GLY A 56 1.99 4.95 -5.68
CA GLY A 56 2.14 6.02 -6.64
C GLY A 56 1.83 5.64 -8.08
N GLU A 57 1.17 4.50 -8.34
CA GLU A 57 0.70 4.17 -9.69
C GLU A 57 -0.27 5.23 -10.20
N GLN A 58 0.06 5.83 -11.35
CA GLN A 58 -0.74 6.86 -12.00
C GLN A 58 -1.52 6.32 -13.21
N SER A 59 -1.14 5.16 -13.72
CA SER A 59 -1.82 4.56 -14.87
C SER A 59 -3.22 4.10 -14.47
N LEU A 60 -4.22 4.77 -15.01
CA LEU A 60 -5.62 4.38 -14.82
C LEU A 60 -5.87 2.96 -15.31
N LYS A 61 -5.22 2.56 -16.41
CA LYS A 61 -5.31 1.21 -16.96
C LYS A 61 -4.76 0.16 -15.99
N ALA A 62 -3.64 0.44 -15.32
CA ALA A 62 -3.03 -0.47 -14.35
C ALA A 62 -3.92 -0.72 -13.12
N ILE A 63 -4.70 0.29 -12.73
CA ILE A 63 -5.68 0.20 -11.64
C ILE A 63 -7.11 -0.07 -12.13
N ARG A 64 -7.29 -0.40 -13.41
CA ARG A 64 -8.58 -0.74 -14.03
C ARG A 64 -9.66 0.35 -13.84
N GLY A 65 -9.26 1.62 -13.96
CA GLY A 65 -10.13 2.80 -13.97
C GLY A 65 -10.10 3.51 -15.31
N LYS A 66 -11.11 4.34 -15.58
CA LYS A 66 -11.18 5.26 -16.74
C LYS A 66 -10.87 6.70 -16.31
N LYS A 67 -11.22 7.05 -15.09
CA LYS A 67 -10.96 8.35 -14.45
C LYS A 67 -10.33 8.11 -13.08
N SER A 68 -9.68 9.13 -12.54
CA SER A 68 -9.05 9.04 -11.22
C SER A 68 -10.06 8.72 -10.12
N GLU A 69 -11.28 9.28 -10.22
CA GLU A 69 -12.35 9.12 -9.24
C GLU A 69 -13.02 7.75 -9.29
N ASP A 70 -12.79 6.96 -10.36
CA ASP A 70 -13.34 5.60 -10.50
C ASP A 70 -12.81 4.63 -9.44
N VAL A 71 -11.73 5.00 -8.75
CA VAL A 71 -11.25 4.22 -7.60
C VAL A 71 -12.10 4.43 -6.35
N ILE A 72 -12.93 5.49 -6.29
CA ILE A 72 -13.80 5.76 -5.15
C ILE A 72 -15.03 4.84 -5.24
N PHE A 73 -15.41 4.27 -4.10
CA PHE A 73 -16.61 3.44 -4.00
C PHE A 73 -17.85 4.16 -4.55
N SER A 74 -18.45 3.61 -5.58
CA SER A 74 -19.56 4.21 -6.33
C SER A 74 -20.93 3.98 -5.73
N GLY A 75 -21.02 3.19 -4.65
CA GLY A 75 -22.26 2.81 -4.02
C GLY A 75 -22.66 1.36 -4.31
N SER A 76 -23.65 0.89 -3.58
CA SER A 76 -24.34 -0.40 -3.76
C SER A 76 -25.79 -0.26 -3.30
N ASP A 77 -26.59 -1.29 -3.48
CA ASP A 77 -28.00 -1.32 -3.01
C ASP A 77 -28.14 -1.02 -1.51
N LYS A 78 -27.10 -1.30 -0.73
CA LYS A 78 -27.09 -1.16 0.73
C LYS A 78 -26.30 0.04 1.25
N LYS A 79 -25.53 0.71 0.41
CA LYS A 79 -24.64 1.80 0.84
C LYS A 79 -24.47 2.86 -0.24
N SER A 80 -24.67 4.10 0.13
CA SER A 80 -24.49 5.25 -0.75
C SER A 80 -23.03 5.38 -1.21
N GLN A 81 -22.83 6.03 -2.33
CA GLN A 81 -21.51 6.40 -2.83
C GLN A 81 -20.73 7.23 -1.79
N LEU A 82 -19.42 7.10 -1.79
CA LEU A 82 -18.55 7.84 -0.88
C LEU A 82 -17.90 9.04 -1.59
N GLY A 83 -17.55 10.06 -0.80
CA GLY A 83 -16.91 11.29 -1.30
C GLY A 83 -15.41 11.14 -1.53
N MET A 84 -14.79 10.12 -0.92
CA MET A 84 -13.33 9.91 -1.01
C MET A 84 -12.95 8.45 -0.91
N ALA A 85 -11.74 8.15 -1.38
CA ALA A 85 -11.03 6.91 -1.12
C ALA A 85 -9.72 7.19 -0.41
N GLU A 86 -9.35 6.33 0.55
CA GLU A 86 -8.10 6.37 1.28
C GLU A 86 -7.48 4.98 1.33
N VAL A 87 -6.18 4.91 1.05
CA VAL A 87 -5.38 3.70 1.22
C VAL A 87 -4.10 4.06 1.96
N SER A 88 -3.82 3.34 3.05
CA SER A 88 -2.60 3.50 3.84
C SER A 88 -1.79 2.20 3.85
N LEU A 89 -0.52 2.31 3.53
CA LEU A 89 0.49 1.26 3.63
C LEU A 89 1.32 1.52 4.88
N CYS A 90 1.25 0.63 5.85
CA CYS A 90 2.08 0.69 7.04
C CYS A 90 3.26 -0.25 6.86
N LEU A 91 4.45 0.33 6.80
CA LEU A 91 5.71 -0.36 6.55
C LEU A 91 6.47 -0.52 7.86
N ASN A 92 6.77 -1.74 8.23
CA ASN A 92 7.67 -2.00 9.35
C ASN A 92 9.11 -1.75 8.92
N ASN A 93 9.80 -0.88 9.66
CA ASN A 93 11.16 -0.44 9.39
C ASN A 93 12.12 -0.68 10.58
N SER A 94 11.71 -1.45 11.56
CA SER A 94 12.44 -1.67 12.81
C SER A 94 13.88 -2.18 12.62
N GLU A 95 14.14 -2.94 11.55
CA GLU A 95 15.49 -3.45 11.24
C GLU A 95 16.45 -2.34 10.80
N ALA A 96 15.99 -1.38 10.00
CA ALA A 96 16.83 -0.27 9.55
C ALA A 96 17.21 0.61 10.74
N VAL A 97 16.28 0.86 11.65
CA VAL A 97 16.51 1.61 12.87
C VAL A 97 17.51 0.90 13.80
N LYS A 98 17.36 -0.43 13.97
CA LYS A 98 18.31 -1.22 14.79
C LYS A 98 19.72 -1.22 14.21
N ASN A 99 19.86 -1.35 12.89
CA ASN A 99 21.16 -1.38 12.23
C ASN A 99 21.92 -0.04 12.37
N LYS A 100 21.20 1.10 12.40
CA LYS A 100 21.80 2.41 12.62
C LYS A 100 22.44 2.54 14.03
N LEU A 101 21.80 1.95 15.04
CA LEU A 101 22.31 2.00 16.42
C LEU A 101 23.65 1.26 16.60
N THR A 102 24.02 0.39 15.64
CA THR A 102 25.25 -0.41 15.67
C THR A 102 26.39 0.18 14.83
N THR A 103 26.13 1.19 13.98
CA THR A 103 27.14 1.84 13.13
C THR A 103 27.09 3.37 13.32
N PRO A 104 27.98 3.95 14.11
CA PRO A 104 28.09 5.40 14.24
C PRO A 104 28.88 5.97 13.06
N GLU A 105 28.28 6.18 11.91
CA GLU A 105 28.89 6.89 10.79
C GLU A 105 28.08 8.13 10.38
N THR A 106 28.75 9.24 10.50
CA THR A 106 28.64 10.56 9.83
C THR A 106 27.21 11.05 9.47
N ILE A 107 26.60 11.76 10.41
CA ILE A 107 25.28 12.40 10.32
C ILE A 107 25.27 13.71 9.50
N GLU A 108 26.40 14.17 8.96
CA GLU A 108 26.55 15.57 8.50
C GLU A 108 25.89 15.93 7.15
N LYS A 109 25.31 14.95 6.39
CA LYS A 109 24.66 15.23 5.10
C LYS A 109 23.37 14.42 4.83
N GLU A 110 22.66 13.99 5.85
CA GLU A 110 21.43 13.23 5.67
C GLU A 110 20.27 14.17 5.30
N SER A 111 19.54 13.82 4.22
CA SER A 111 18.28 14.49 3.89
C SER A 111 17.20 14.16 4.94
N ASP A 112 16.14 14.98 5.01
CA ASP A 112 15.03 14.72 5.94
C ASP A 112 14.39 13.34 5.73
N LEU A 113 14.39 12.83 4.48
CA LEU A 113 13.93 11.47 4.17
C LEU A 113 14.87 10.40 4.73
N ASP A 114 16.19 10.61 4.71
CA ASP A 114 17.15 9.69 5.30
C ASP A 114 16.98 9.62 6.82
N ARG A 115 16.79 10.76 7.45
CA ARG A 115 16.50 10.84 8.89
C ARG A 115 15.22 10.10 9.24
N LEU A 116 14.15 10.26 8.44
CA LEU A 116 12.90 9.53 8.62
C LEU A 116 13.10 8.02 8.52
N ILE A 117 13.77 7.55 7.46
CA ILE A 117 14.05 6.11 7.26
C ILE A 117 14.85 5.52 8.41
N LEU A 118 15.80 6.29 8.94
CA LEU A 118 16.73 5.82 9.97
C LEU A 118 16.22 5.99 11.40
N SER A 119 15.15 6.77 11.62
CA SER A 119 14.61 7.06 12.95
C SER A 119 13.23 6.47 13.23
N CYS A 120 12.42 6.23 12.20
CA CYS A 120 11.05 5.77 12.38
C CYS A 120 10.94 4.25 12.22
N PRO A 121 10.54 3.50 13.27
CA PRO A 121 10.33 2.06 13.20
C PRO A 121 9.10 1.67 12.35
N GLU A 122 8.14 2.58 12.20
CA GLU A 122 6.99 2.46 11.32
C GLU A 122 6.93 3.65 10.36
N ILE A 123 6.72 3.37 9.08
CA ILE A 123 6.53 4.39 8.04
C ILE A 123 5.14 4.16 7.43
N ILE A 124 4.30 5.19 7.47
CA ILE A 124 2.94 5.13 6.93
C ILE A 124 2.85 6.00 5.68
N ILE A 125 2.60 5.36 4.54
CA ILE A 125 2.33 6.02 3.27
C ILE A 125 0.82 5.99 3.04
N THR A 126 0.19 7.16 2.95
CA THR A 126 -1.25 7.27 2.69
C THR A 126 -1.49 8.05 1.40
N ARG A 127 -2.38 7.53 0.57
CA ARG A 127 -2.94 8.25 -0.57
C ARG A 127 -4.43 8.44 -0.38
N ARG A 128 -4.91 9.65 -0.67
CA ARG A 128 -6.33 10.01 -0.69
C ARG A 128 -6.70 10.59 -2.04
N ILE A 129 -7.93 10.34 -2.46
CA ILE A 129 -8.55 11.01 -3.59
C ILE A 129 -9.97 11.39 -3.21
N TYR A 130 -10.36 12.59 -3.59
CA TYR A 130 -11.70 13.13 -3.42
C TYR A 130 -12.44 13.15 -4.76
N ARG A 131 -13.78 13.18 -4.73
CA ARG A 131 -14.59 13.32 -5.95
C ARG A 131 -14.40 14.64 -6.69
N SER A 132 -13.83 15.63 -6.03
CA SER A 132 -13.37 16.87 -6.67
C SER A 132 -12.19 16.65 -7.63
N GLY A 133 -11.57 15.45 -7.63
CA GLY A 133 -10.33 15.15 -8.36
C GLY A 133 -9.07 15.47 -7.56
N GLU A 134 -9.18 16.08 -6.38
CA GLU A 134 -8.03 16.37 -5.54
C GLU A 134 -7.38 15.06 -5.05
N ASN A 135 -6.06 14.98 -5.20
CA ASN A 135 -5.22 13.86 -4.72
C ASN A 135 -4.24 14.35 -3.67
N GLU A 136 -4.11 13.59 -2.59
CA GLU A 136 -3.16 13.85 -1.53
C GLU A 136 -2.26 12.64 -1.28
N TYR A 137 -0.98 12.92 -1.03
CA TYR A 137 -0.03 11.96 -0.51
C TYR A 137 0.42 12.40 0.87
N LEU A 138 0.41 11.48 1.83
CA LEU A 138 0.87 11.73 3.18
C LEU A 138 1.94 10.69 3.57
N LEU A 139 2.93 11.16 4.30
CA LEU A 139 3.98 10.36 4.91
C LEU A 139 3.95 10.62 6.42
N ASN A 140 3.64 9.60 7.22
CA ASN A 140 3.41 9.73 8.66
C ASN A 140 2.46 10.91 9.00
N ASN A 141 1.33 11.02 8.26
CA ASN A 141 0.31 12.07 8.35
C ASN A 141 0.74 13.48 7.90
N HIS A 142 1.95 13.67 7.39
CA HIS A 142 2.40 14.93 6.80
C HIS A 142 2.20 14.92 5.29
N ARG A 143 1.60 15.96 4.74
CA ARG A 143 1.39 16.10 3.28
C ARG A 143 2.75 16.20 2.58
N VAL A 144 2.95 15.37 1.56
CA VAL A 144 4.18 15.30 0.76
C VAL A 144 3.85 15.22 -0.73
N ARG A 145 4.87 15.33 -1.59
CA ARG A 145 4.73 15.13 -3.04
C ARG A 145 4.88 13.64 -3.38
N LEU A 146 4.33 13.25 -4.52
CA LEU A 146 4.55 11.89 -5.06
C LEU A 146 6.05 11.58 -5.24
N SER A 147 6.84 12.57 -5.68
CA SER A 147 8.30 12.43 -5.82
C SER A 147 8.98 12.01 -4.51
N ASP A 148 8.50 12.53 -3.37
CA ASP A 148 9.08 12.22 -2.06
C ASP A 148 8.78 10.77 -1.66
N ILE A 149 7.56 10.28 -1.95
CA ILE A 149 7.21 8.87 -1.79
C ILE A 149 8.08 7.97 -2.67
N GLN A 150 8.24 8.33 -3.95
CA GLN A 150 9.06 7.57 -4.90
C GLN A 150 10.53 7.53 -4.46
N MET A 151 11.08 8.64 -4.00
CA MET A 151 12.44 8.72 -3.48
C MET A 151 12.62 7.87 -2.22
N LEU A 152 11.67 7.93 -1.28
CA LEU A 152 11.68 7.10 -0.07
C LEU A 152 11.67 5.61 -0.41
N LEU A 153 10.78 5.18 -1.31
CA LEU A 153 10.68 3.78 -1.74
C LEU A 153 11.96 3.30 -2.44
N ALA A 154 12.55 4.16 -3.29
CA ALA A 154 13.81 3.85 -3.98
C ALA A 154 14.97 3.70 -2.99
N LYS A 155 15.15 4.64 -2.05
CA LYS A 155 16.17 4.57 -1.01
C LYS A 155 16.02 3.34 -0.10
N ALA A 156 14.78 2.98 0.22
CA ALA A 156 14.47 1.80 1.02
C ALA A 156 14.57 0.48 0.25
N ASN A 157 14.86 0.51 -1.05
CA ASN A 157 14.79 -0.63 -1.98
C ASN A 157 13.43 -1.37 -1.89
N PHE A 158 12.36 -0.64 -1.58
CA PHE A 158 11.06 -1.24 -1.29
C PHE A 158 10.33 -1.66 -2.58
N GLY A 159 10.39 -0.85 -3.62
CA GLY A 159 9.73 -1.12 -4.90
C GLY A 159 10.26 -2.36 -5.63
N GLN A 160 11.52 -2.73 -5.41
CA GLN A 160 12.13 -3.95 -5.96
C GLN A 160 11.77 -5.21 -5.16
N LYS A 161 11.21 -5.07 -3.95
CA LYS A 161 10.90 -6.18 -3.03
C LYS A 161 9.43 -6.58 -3.01
N ILE A 162 8.54 -5.79 -3.61
CA ILE A 162 7.11 -6.12 -3.70
C ILE A 162 6.76 -6.54 -5.12
N PHE A 163 6.57 -7.84 -5.30
CA PHE A 163 5.97 -8.41 -6.50
C PHE A 163 4.52 -8.76 -6.23
N ILE A 164 3.59 -8.15 -6.96
CA ILE A 164 2.16 -8.43 -6.85
C ILE A 164 1.75 -9.24 -8.07
N PHE A 165 1.53 -10.53 -7.87
CA PHE A 165 0.98 -11.42 -8.88
C PHE A 165 -0.51 -11.60 -8.64
N THR A 166 -1.32 -11.40 -9.67
CA THR A 166 -2.75 -11.76 -9.67
C THR A 166 -2.92 -12.96 -10.59
N ALA A 167 -3.25 -14.12 -10.01
CA ALA A 167 -3.63 -15.30 -10.76
C ALA A 167 -5.13 -15.57 -10.57
N THR A 168 -5.84 -15.86 -11.65
CA THR A 168 -7.22 -16.39 -11.61
C THR A 168 -7.12 -17.89 -11.78
N ILE A 169 -7.48 -18.63 -10.74
CA ILE A 169 -7.64 -20.08 -10.84
C ILE A 169 -9.05 -20.29 -11.37
N ASN A 170 -9.18 -20.63 -12.64
CA ASN A 170 -10.43 -21.15 -13.20
C ASN A 170 -10.55 -22.57 -12.68
N SER A 171 -11.51 -22.80 -11.78
CA SER A 171 -11.97 -24.15 -11.50
C SER A 171 -12.79 -24.62 -12.71
N THR A 172 -12.15 -25.14 -13.74
CA THR A 172 -12.81 -26.05 -14.65
C THR A 172 -13.14 -27.27 -13.81
N GLY A 173 -14.41 -27.36 -13.39
CA GLY A 173 -14.94 -28.59 -12.85
C GLY A 173 -14.88 -29.64 -13.92
N ASP A 174 -13.86 -30.46 -13.92
CA ASP A 174 -13.92 -31.74 -14.63
C ASP A 174 -14.82 -32.63 -13.80
N ASN A 175 -16.08 -32.73 -14.29
CA ASN A 175 -16.98 -33.82 -13.92
C ASN A 175 -16.39 -35.11 -14.47
N TYR A 176 -15.99 -35.99 -13.60
CA TYR A 176 -15.95 -37.43 -13.83
C TYR A 176 -16.94 -38.09 -12.90
#